data_0ba33763294c753cc52c397ffa051f6b
#
_entry.id   0ba33763294c753cc52c397ffa051f6b
#
_cell.length_a   1.000
_cell.length_b   1.000
_cell.length_c   1.000
_cell.angle_alpha   90.00
_cell.angle_beta   90.00
_cell.angle_gamma   90.00
#
_symmetry.space_group_name_H-M   'P 1'
#
loop_
_entity.id
_entity.type
_entity.pdbx_description
1 polymer ?
#
loop_
_entity_poly.entity_id
_entity_poly.type
_entity_poly.pdbx_seq_one_letter_code
_entity_poly.pdbx_strand_id
1 'polypeptide(L)'
;MEGVSLRLGLPARMFATMLRILPRRVGDRMWRWWYQRLAKAKAWGEFGFMNYGYIDENPPKLEPGDESDRLFIQLYHMNIRDIELEGKQVLEVGSGRGGGATWIARTYAPAQLTGLDYSAAA
;
A
#
# COMPACT_ATOMS: atom_id res chain seq x y z
N MET A 1 2.72 -27.87 8.77
CA MET A 1 2.28 -26.50 8.49
C MET A 1 0.82 -26.40 8.93
N GLU A 2 0.58 -25.98 10.17
CA GLU A 2 -0.76 -25.80 10.69
C GLU A 2 -1.30 -24.45 10.20
N GLY A 3 -2.37 -24.50 9.41
CA GLY A 3 -3.05 -23.31 8.92
C GLY A 3 -3.69 -22.55 10.09
N VAL A 4 -3.25 -21.32 10.31
CA VAL A 4 -3.89 -20.39 11.23
C VAL A 4 -5.30 -20.10 10.71
N SER A 5 -6.28 -20.78 11.27
CA SER A 5 -7.71 -20.52 11.02
C SER A 5 -8.09 -19.24 11.76
N LEU A 6 -8.03 -18.09 11.07
CA LEU A 6 -8.58 -16.84 11.56
C LEU A 6 -10.11 -16.99 11.71
N ARG A 7 -10.57 -17.32 12.91
CA ARG A 7 -12.01 -17.28 13.24
C ARG A 7 -12.43 -15.81 13.33
N LEU A 8 -12.94 -15.30 12.22
CA LEU A 8 -13.58 -13.99 12.20
C LEU A 8 -14.69 -13.94 13.26
N GLY A 9 -14.65 -12.94 14.14
CA GLY A 9 -15.70 -12.72 15.13
C GLY A 9 -17.07 -12.48 14.48
N LEU A 10 -18.14 -12.67 15.25
CA LEU A 10 -19.53 -12.54 14.78
C LEU A 10 -19.79 -11.26 13.96
N PRO A 11 -19.32 -10.06 14.37
CA PRO A 11 -19.50 -8.82 13.61
C PRO A 11 -18.85 -8.86 12.22
N ALA A 12 -17.65 -9.45 12.11
CA ALA A 12 -16.93 -9.55 10.84
C ALA A 12 -17.60 -10.55 9.89
N ARG A 13 -18.20 -11.63 10.42
CA ARG A 13 -18.99 -12.58 9.61
C ARG A 13 -20.27 -11.95 9.09
N MET A 14 -20.99 -11.19 9.93
CA MET A 14 -22.18 -10.44 9.52
C MET A 14 -21.84 -9.41 8.44
N PHE A 15 -20.74 -8.68 8.60
CA PHE A 15 -20.27 -7.70 7.61
C PHE A 15 -19.91 -8.38 6.28
N ALA A 16 -19.18 -9.50 6.32
CA ALA A 16 -18.83 -10.26 5.12
C ALA A 16 -20.09 -10.83 4.40
N THR A 17 -21.09 -11.26 5.15
CA THR A 17 -22.36 -11.75 4.60
C THR A 17 -23.16 -10.61 3.96
N MET A 18 -23.21 -9.45 4.63
CA MET A 18 -23.86 -8.24 4.09
C MET A 18 -23.22 -7.81 2.77
N LEU A 19 -21.87 -7.83 2.68
CA LEU A 19 -21.16 -7.51 1.44
C LEU A 19 -21.46 -8.48 0.29
N ARG A 20 -21.77 -9.75 0.58
CA ARG A 20 -22.15 -10.76 -0.43
C ARG A 20 -23.55 -10.55 -1.00
N ILE A 21 -24.45 -9.96 -0.22
CA ILE A 21 -25.86 -9.75 -0.59
C ILE A 21 -26.06 -8.40 -1.28
N LEU A 22 -25.16 -7.43 -1.08
CA LEU A 22 -25.27 -6.13 -1.72
C LEU A 22 -25.00 -6.21 -3.23
N PRO A 23 -25.82 -5.54 -4.07
CA PRO A 23 -25.51 -5.37 -5.49
C PRO A 23 -24.11 -4.76 -5.64
N ARG A 24 -23.30 -5.28 -6.57
CA ARG A 24 -21.90 -4.84 -6.80
C ARG A 24 -21.78 -3.31 -6.86
N ARG A 25 -22.70 -2.62 -7.53
CA ARG A 25 -22.69 -1.14 -7.63
C ARG A 25 -22.80 -0.41 -6.30
N VAL A 26 -23.51 -0.99 -5.33
CA VAL A 26 -23.66 -0.42 -3.98
C VAL A 26 -22.40 -0.72 -3.15
N GLY A 27 -21.88 -1.94 -3.24
CA GLY A 27 -20.62 -2.32 -2.61
C GLY A 27 -19.46 -1.45 -3.07
N ASP A 28 -19.31 -1.21 -4.37
CA ASP A 28 -18.25 -0.37 -4.94
C ASP A 28 -18.36 1.10 -4.50
N ARG A 29 -19.59 1.63 -4.37
CA ARG A 29 -19.80 3.00 -3.85
C ARG A 29 -19.45 3.11 -2.37
N MET A 30 -19.82 2.11 -1.58
CA MET A 30 -19.54 2.06 -0.16
C MET A 30 -18.04 1.92 0.10
N TRP A 31 -17.34 1.04 -0.65
CA TRP A 31 -15.90 0.88 -0.59
C TRP A 31 -15.17 2.18 -0.97
N ARG A 32 -15.56 2.84 -2.06
CA ARG A 32 -15.01 4.14 -2.47
C ARG A 32 -15.17 5.20 -1.40
N TRP A 33 -16.38 5.33 -0.83
CA TRP A 33 -16.66 6.29 0.23
C TRP A 33 -15.82 6.01 1.48
N TRP A 34 -15.75 4.74 1.90
CA TRP A 34 -14.98 4.32 3.07
C TRP A 34 -13.49 4.56 2.88
N TYR A 35 -12.95 4.19 1.71
CA TYR A 35 -11.55 4.38 1.36
C TYR A 35 -11.17 5.87 1.32
N GLN A 36 -11.99 6.72 0.70
CA GLN A 36 -11.78 8.17 0.68
C GLN A 36 -11.87 8.79 2.07
N ARG A 37 -12.75 8.28 2.93
CA ARG A 37 -12.85 8.74 4.32
C ARG A 37 -11.63 8.33 5.12
N LEU A 38 -11.13 7.13 4.92
CA LEU A 38 -9.89 6.63 5.52
C LEU A 38 -8.68 7.45 5.06
N ALA A 39 -8.56 7.70 3.76
CA ALA A 39 -7.49 8.50 3.19
C ALA A 39 -7.44 9.94 3.75
N LYS A 40 -8.61 10.49 4.11
CA LYS A 40 -8.74 11.84 4.73
C LYS A 40 -8.57 11.84 6.25
N ALA A 41 -8.56 10.71 6.91
CA ALA A 41 -8.45 10.66 8.36
C ALA A 41 -7.06 11.14 8.81
N LYS A 42 -7.01 12.18 9.63
CA LYS A 42 -5.77 12.79 10.16
C LYS A 42 -4.88 11.77 10.91
N ALA A 43 -5.47 10.73 11.48
CA ALA A 43 -4.74 9.65 12.16
C ALA A 43 -3.77 8.89 11.23
N TRP A 44 -3.97 8.97 9.90
CA TRP A 44 -3.12 8.37 8.88
C TRP A 44 -2.24 9.42 8.17
N GLY A 45 -2.28 10.69 8.63
CA GLY A 45 -1.57 11.81 8.01
C GLY A 45 -0.06 11.71 8.05
N GLU A 46 0.50 10.93 8.98
CA GLU A 46 1.93 10.70 9.13
C GLU A 46 2.42 9.47 8.34
N PHE A 47 1.52 8.60 7.88
CA PHE A 47 1.89 7.41 7.11
C PHE A 47 1.98 7.73 5.61
N GLY A 48 3.19 7.74 5.08
CA GLY A 48 3.45 7.87 3.64
C GLY A 48 3.08 6.61 2.84
N PHE A 49 3.07 5.44 3.50
CA PHE A 49 2.83 4.16 2.88
C PHE A 49 1.40 3.65 3.12
N MET A 50 0.79 3.07 2.09
CA MET A 50 -0.57 2.51 2.14
C MET A 50 -0.58 1.02 1.72
N ASN A 51 0.38 0.26 2.19
CA ASN A 51 0.46 -1.17 1.94
C ASN A 51 0.46 -1.98 3.24
N TYR A 52 0.41 -3.31 3.14
CA TYR A 52 0.35 -4.21 4.31
C TYR A 52 1.72 -4.58 4.87
N GLY A 53 2.80 -4.14 4.22
CA GLY A 53 4.14 -4.53 4.56
C GLY A 53 4.50 -5.96 4.13
N TYR A 54 5.79 -6.26 4.19
CA TYR A 54 6.35 -7.58 3.89
C TYR A 54 7.60 -7.80 4.75
N ILE A 55 7.84 -9.03 5.17
CA ILE A 55 9.08 -9.43 5.86
C ILE A 55 9.95 -10.14 4.84
N ASP A 56 11.02 -9.49 4.40
CA ASP A 56 12.00 -10.05 3.48
C ASP A 56 13.10 -10.77 4.26
N GLU A 57 13.52 -11.94 3.78
CA GLU A 57 14.68 -12.67 4.31
C GLU A 57 16.00 -11.96 4.00
N ASN A 58 16.03 -11.18 2.92
CA ASN A 58 17.16 -10.37 2.49
C ASN A 58 16.76 -8.89 2.39
N PRO A 59 16.51 -8.23 3.52
CA PRO A 59 16.00 -6.86 3.51
C PRO A 59 17.03 -5.87 2.97
N PRO A 60 16.60 -4.78 2.33
CA PRO A 60 17.51 -3.71 1.93
C PRO A 60 18.12 -3.04 3.16
N LYS A 61 19.33 -2.51 2.98
CA LYS A 61 19.89 -1.58 3.97
C LYS A 61 19.12 -0.27 3.87
N LEU A 62 18.57 0.18 5.00
CA LEU A 62 17.77 1.40 5.06
C LEU A 62 18.55 2.53 5.71
N GLU A 63 18.21 3.75 5.33
CA GLU A 63 18.61 4.95 6.08
C GLU A 63 17.89 5.00 7.43
N PRO A 64 18.49 5.64 8.46
CA PRO A 64 17.88 5.70 9.79
C PRO A 64 16.46 6.28 9.81
N GLY A 65 16.16 7.22 8.91
CA GLY A 65 14.83 7.81 8.78
C GLY A 65 13.76 6.89 8.18
N ASP A 66 14.16 5.78 7.57
CA ASP A 66 13.27 4.82 6.92
C ASP A 66 12.94 3.61 7.80
N GLU A 67 13.59 3.49 8.94
CA GLU A 67 13.45 2.31 9.81
C GLU A 67 12.03 2.11 10.33
N SER A 68 11.30 3.17 10.60
CA SER A 68 9.89 3.10 11.02
C SER A 68 8.98 2.50 9.94
N ASP A 69 9.37 2.65 8.67
CA ASP A 69 8.61 2.21 7.50
C ASP A 69 9.18 0.92 6.87
N ARG A 70 10.13 0.27 7.55
CA ARG A 70 10.88 -0.90 7.09
C ARG A 70 9.99 -1.95 6.40
N LEU A 71 8.91 -2.38 7.02
CA LEU A 71 8.05 -3.43 6.47
C LEU A 71 7.37 -3.00 5.17
N PHE A 72 6.95 -1.75 5.11
CA PHE A 72 6.31 -1.18 3.92
C PHE A 72 7.30 -1.05 2.77
N ILE A 73 8.52 -0.63 3.06
CA ILE A 73 9.63 -0.51 2.11
C ILE A 73 10.06 -1.88 1.59
N GLN A 74 10.11 -2.90 2.44
CA GLN A 74 10.47 -4.26 2.02
C GLN A 74 9.51 -4.80 0.97
N LEU A 75 8.21 -4.47 1.03
CA LEU A 75 7.26 -4.86 0.00
C LEU A 75 7.59 -4.21 -1.35
N TYR A 76 7.97 -2.94 -1.36
CA TYR A 76 8.44 -2.27 -2.58
C TYR A 76 9.72 -2.89 -3.10
N HIS A 77 10.71 -3.06 -2.22
CA HIS A 77 12.00 -3.67 -2.57
C HIS A 77 11.85 -5.05 -3.20
N MET A 78 11.03 -5.91 -2.62
CA MET A 78 10.77 -7.25 -3.15
C MET A 78 10.29 -7.22 -4.61
N ASN A 79 9.48 -6.21 -4.97
CA ASN A 79 8.92 -6.10 -6.32
C ASN A 79 9.91 -5.54 -7.36
N ILE A 80 10.93 -4.78 -6.94
CA ILE A 80 11.78 -4.02 -7.86
C ILE A 80 13.28 -4.36 -7.76
N ARG A 81 13.72 -5.13 -6.76
CA ARG A 81 15.14 -5.40 -6.49
C ARG A 81 15.91 -5.99 -7.68
N ASP A 82 15.21 -6.73 -8.54
CA ASP A 82 15.80 -7.38 -9.72
C ASP A 82 15.65 -6.54 -11.00
N ILE A 83 15.20 -5.28 -10.87
CA ILE A 83 14.95 -4.37 -11.98
C ILE A 83 15.90 -3.18 -11.87
N GLU A 84 16.65 -2.91 -12.93
CA GLU A 84 17.45 -1.69 -13.02
C GLU A 84 16.55 -0.49 -13.34
N LEU A 85 16.41 0.41 -12.38
CA LEU A 85 15.58 1.60 -12.50
C LEU A 85 16.37 2.89 -12.75
N GLU A 86 17.68 2.88 -12.54
CA GLU A 86 18.52 4.05 -12.75
C GLU A 86 18.37 4.60 -14.19
N GLY A 87 18.11 5.88 -14.30
CA GLY A 87 17.92 6.56 -15.58
C GLY A 87 16.65 6.19 -16.35
N LYS A 88 15.76 5.34 -15.80
CA LYS A 88 14.51 4.94 -16.46
C LYS A 88 13.37 5.91 -16.17
N GLN A 89 12.34 5.86 -17.02
CA GLN A 89 11.06 6.46 -16.75
C GLN A 89 10.17 5.40 -16.06
N VAL A 90 9.69 5.72 -14.86
CA VAL A 90 8.91 4.81 -14.02
C VAL A 90 7.51 5.36 -13.81
N LEU A 91 6.52 4.50 -13.93
CA LEU A 91 5.13 4.80 -13.58
C LEU A 91 4.69 3.86 -12.45
N GLU A 92 4.30 4.43 -11.31
CA GLU A 92 3.65 3.71 -10.23
C GLU A 92 2.13 3.90 -10.31
N VAL A 93 1.39 2.80 -10.47
CA VAL A 93 -0.08 2.82 -10.49
C VAL A 93 -0.62 2.38 -9.12
N GLY A 94 -1.47 3.20 -8.53
CA GLY A 94 -1.92 3.02 -7.15
C GLY A 94 -0.91 3.52 -6.13
N SER A 95 -0.26 4.65 -6.42
CA SER A 95 0.84 5.20 -5.61
C SER A 95 0.42 5.66 -4.20
N GLY A 96 -0.88 5.74 -3.95
CA GLY A 96 -1.39 6.24 -2.69
C GLY A 96 -0.81 7.62 -2.36
N ARG A 97 -0.26 7.77 -1.17
CA ARG A 97 0.38 9.03 -0.69
C ARG A 97 1.81 9.22 -1.17
N GLY A 98 2.30 8.34 -2.03
CA GLY A 98 3.61 8.48 -2.66
C GLY A 98 4.81 8.07 -1.79
N GLY A 99 4.60 7.43 -0.64
CA GLY A 99 5.73 6.98 0.20
C GLY A 99 6.66 6.03 -0.54
N GLY A 100 6.10 5.04 -1.25
CA GLY A 100 6.87 4.11 -2.09
C GLY A 100 7.57 4.83 -3.24
N ALA A 101 6.84 5.68 -3.98
CA ALA A 101 7.39 6.49 -5.06
C ALA A 101 8.59 7.33 -4.58
N THR A 102 8.45 8.00 -3.44
CA THR A 102 9.50 8.83 -2.85
C THR A 102 10.73 8.00 -2.46
N TRP A 103 10.53 6.83 -1.85
CA TRP A 103 11.62 5.93 -1.49
C TRP A 103 12.34 5.40 -2.74
N ILE A 104 11.59 4.95 -3.77
CA ILE A 104 12.14 4.48 -5.03
C ILE A 104 12.96 5.58 -5.72
N ALA A 105 12.41 6.80 -5.80
CA ALA A 105 13.06 7.91 -6.48
C ALA A 105 14.44 8.23 -5.90
N ARG A 106 14.57 8.25 -4.59
CA ARG A 106 15.86 8.57 -3.94
C ARG A 106 16.83 7.39 -3.87
N THR A 107 16.32 6.14 -3.86
CA THR A 107 17.14 4.94 -3.69
C THR A 107 17.66 4.40 -5.03
N TYR A 108 16.83 4.47 -6.08
CA TYR A 108 17.13 3.86 -7.38
C TYR A 108 17.38 4.89 -8.50
N ALA A 109 17.32 6.17 -8.20
CA ALA A 109 17.64 7.27 -9.11
C ALA A 109 17.06 7.13 -10.54
N PRO A 110 15.74 6.87 -10.71
CA PRO A 110 15.13 6.88 -12.03
C PRO A 110 15.23 8.29 -12.63
N ALA A 111 15.28 8.40 -13.98
CA ALA A 111 15.26 9.69 -14.66
C ALA A 111 13.96 10.46 -14.41
N GLN A 112 12.85 9.72 -14.24
CA GLN A 112 11.54 10.25 -13.88
C GLN A 112 10.74 9.16 -13.19
N LEU A 113 10.03 9.52 -12.10
CA LEU A 113 9.01 8.68 -11.50
C LEU A 113 7.70 9.45 -11.41
N THR A 114 6.64 8.84 -11.94
CA THR A 114 5.29 9.41 -11.89
C THR A 114 4.39 8.49 -11.09
N GLY A 115 3.78 9.00 -10.03
CA GLY A 115 2.74 8.30 -9.27
C GLY A 115 1.35 8.60 -9.84
N LEU A 116 0.53 7.60 -9.99
CA LEU A 116 -0.88 7.71 -10.37
C LEU A 116 -1.74 7.01 -9.32
N ASP A 117 -2.73 7.71 -8.77
CA ASP A 117 -3.72 7.12 -7.89
C ASP A 117 -5.14 7.50 -8.30
N TYR A 118 -6.09 6.61 -7.99
CA TYR A 118 -7.51 6.86 -8.22
C TYR A 118 -8.07 7.90 -7.26
N SER A 119 -7.53 8.01 -6.07
CA SER A 119 -7.99 8.92 -5.02
C SER A 119 -7.28 10.26 -5.12
N ALA A 120 -8.01 11.33 -5.38
CA ALA A 120 -7.47 12.69 -5.32
C ALA A 120 -7.07 13.13 -3.89
N ALA A 121 -7.31 12.29 -2.88
CA ALA A 121 -7.00 12.55 -1.47
C ALA A 121 -5.86 11.66 -0.95
N ALA A 122 -5.31 10.81 -1.82
CA ALA A 122 -4.15 9.98 -1.50
C ALA A 122 -2.86 10.77 -1.68
#